data_4a78c2a73f1713ce46fb2ea7315e4530
#
_entry.id   4a78c2a73f1713ce46fb2ea7315e4530
#
_cell.length_a   1.000
_cell.length_b   1.000
_cell.length_c   1.000
_cell.angle_alpha   90.00
_cell.angle_beta   90.00
_cell.angle_gamma   90.00
#
_symmetry.space_group_name_H-M   'P 1'
#
loop_
_entity.id
_entity.type
_entity.pdbx_description
1 polymer ?
#
loop_
_entity_poly.entity_id
_entity_poly.type
_entity_poly.pdbx_seq_one_letter_code
_entity_poly.pdbx_strand_id
1 'polypeptide(L)'
;FVHDGFHSCGACSFMGTASTMQIMAEALGLMLPGSALMPATSKDLRTVAREAGKQSVWLAEHDLTPDKIVTMKSFENAIMVHAAISGSTNSLLHLPAIAREFGIEIDGDTFDRLHRGAHYLLNIRPAGEWPAQFFYYAGGVPTIMEEIKDMLHLDVMTVTGKTLGENLEELKKNGFYDKCDSYL
;
A
#
# COMPACT_ATOMS: atom_id res chain seq x y z
N PHE A 1 16.56 25.73 -7.06
CA PHE A 1 15.15 25.24 -7.21
C PHE A 1 15.13 23.81 -7.70
N VAL A 2 15.84 23.48 -8.82
CA VAL A 2 15.81 22.11 -9.38
C VAL A 2 16.49 21.09 -8.46
N HIS A 3 17.57 21.47 -7.78
CA HIS A 3 18.30 20.55 -6.88
C HIS A 3 17.62 20.35 -5.52
N ASP A 4 16.82 21.29 -5.07
CA ASP A 4 16.21 21.24 -3.72
C ASP A 4 14.72 20.85 -3.78
N GLY A 5 14.09 20.91 -4.96
CA GLY A 5 12.67 20.61 -5.15
C GLY A 5 12.34 19.12 -5.24
N PHE A 6 13.30 18.28 -5.66
CA PHE A 6 13.13 16.83 -5.79
C PHE A 6 14.31 16.10 -5.17
N HIS A 7 14.02 15.23 -4.23
CA HIS A 7 15.06 14.46 -3.55
C HIS A 7 15.55 13.26 -4.38
N SER A 8 14.72 12.75 -5.30
CA SER A 8 15.07 11.64 -6.18
C SER A 8 14.18 11.61 -7.42
N CYS A 9 14.57 10.86 -8.44
CA CYS A 9 13.70 10.48 -9.55
C CYS A 9 12.65 9.47 -9.07
N GLY A 10 11.55 9.30 -9.82
CA GLY A 10 10.47 8.38 -9.51
C GLY A 10 9.18 9.09 -9.13
N ALA A 11 8.38 8.50 -8.24
CA ALA A 11 7.16 9.13 -7.75
C ALA A 11 7.47 10.43 -6.99
N CYS A 12 6.50 11.36 -6.99
CA CYS A 12 6.66 12.63 -6.30
C CYS A 12 6.91 12.45 -4.79
N SER A 13 7.62 13.42 -4.19
CA SER A 13 8.02 13.39 -2.78
C SER A 13 6.92 13.73 -1.79
N PHE A 14 5.66 13.74 -2.21
CA PHE A 14 4.49 14.03 -1.36
C PHE A 14 3.36 13.03 -1.63
N MET A 15 2.34 13.02 -0.76
CA MET A 15 1.17 12.14 -0.90
C MET A 15 0.21 12.67 -1.97
N GLY A 16 0.65 12.56 -3.22
CA GLY A 16 -0.16 12.81 -4.42
C GLY A 16 -0.71 11.51 -4.99
N THR A 17 -1.30 11.58 -6.18
CA THR A 17 -1.94 10.43 -6.84
C THR A 17 -0.99 9.25 -7.04
N ALA A 18 0.24 9.51 -7.52
CA ALA A 18 1.21 8.46 -7.81
C ALA A 18 1.59 7.67 -6.54
N SER A 19 1.94 8.37 -5.45
CA SER A 19 2.26 7.73 -4.17
C SER A 19 1.04 7.01 -3.59
N THR A 20 -0.13 7.65 -3.60
CA THR A 20 -1.37 7.04 -3.10
C THR A 20 -1.70 5.76 -3.86
N MET A 21 -1.63 5.74 -5.19
CA MET A 21 -2.01 4.55 -5.96
C MET A 21 -1.00 3.40 -5.84
N GLN A 22 0.28 3.68 -5.59
CA GLN A 22 1.24 2.64 -5.19
C GLN A 22 0.81 1.99 -3.86
N ILE A 23 0.46 2.81 -2.87
CA ILE A 23 -0.03 2.33 -1.58
C ILE A 23 -1.31 1.52 -1.75
N MET A 24 -2.27 2.00 -2.56
CA MET A 24 -3.52 1.30 -2.82
C MET A 24 -3.30 -0.06 -3.49
N ALA A 25 -2.37 -0.16 -4.44
CA ALA A 25 -2.04 -1.44 -5.08
C ALA A 25 -1.49 -2.46 -4.07
N GLU A 26 -0.66 -2.01 -3.12
CA GLU A 26 -0.17 -2.88 -2.03
C GLU A 26 -1.30 -3.23 -1.05
N ALA A 27 -2.12 -2.24 -0.68
CA ALA A 27 -3.24 -2.45 0.23
C ALA A 27 -4.33 -3.38 -0.33
N LEU A 28 -4.51 -3.42 -1.64
CA LEU A 28 -5.37 -4.39 -2.34
C LEU A 28 -4.78 -5.81 -2.35
N GLY A 29 -3.55 -6.00 -1.90
CA GLY A 29 -2.86 -7.28 -1.98
C GLY A 29 -2.22 -7.59 -3.34
N LEU A 30 -2.11 -6.60 -4.24
CA LEU A 30 -1.60 -6.76 -5.61
C LEU A 30 -0.10 -6.47 -5.76
N MET A 31 0.58 -6.11 -4.68
CA MET A 31 2.03 -5.88 -4.65
C MET A 31 2.68 -6.70 -3.53
N LEU A 32 3.99 -6.93 -3.66
CA LEU A 32 4.75 -7.54 -2.58
C LEU A 32 4.80 -6.62 -1.35
N PRO A 33 4.63 -7.14 -0.13
CA PRO A 33 4.65 -6.33 1.07
C PRO A 33 5.92 -5.48 1.21
N GLY A 34 5.75 -4.18 1.52
CA GLY A 34 6.84 -3.23 1.68
C GLY A 34 7.46 -2.75 0.36
N SER A 35 6.85 -3.02 -0.79
CA SER A 35 7.40 -2.60 -2.09
C SER A 35 6.88 -1.25 -2.58
N ALA A 36 5.73 -0.79 -2.09
CA ALA A 36 5.21 0.53 -2.44
C ALA A 36 6.12 1.66 -1.92
N LEU A 37 6.21 2.74 -2.68
CA LEU A 37 6.98 3.94 -2.36
C LEU A 37 8.51 3.76 -2.28
N MET A 38 9.04 2.61 -2.67
CA MET A 38 10.49 2.41 -2.69
C MET A 38 11.14 3.49 -3.55
N PRO A 39 12.11 4.26 -3.01
CA PRO A 39 12.79 5.30 -3.78
C PRO A 39 13.46 4.71 -5.04
N ALA A 40 13.29 5.38 -6.18
CA ALA A 40 13.85 4.90 -7.46
C ALA A 40 15.38 4.81 -7.46
N THR A 41 16.03 5.49 -6.52
CA THR A 41 17.49 5.46 -6.29
C THR A 41 17.92 4.35 -5.33
N SER A 42 16.98 3.60 -4.73
CA SER A 42 17.32 2.51 -3.83
C SER A 42 18.05 1.39 -4.57
N LYS A 43 19.15 0.92 -3.98
CA LYS A 43 19.88 -0.27 -4.46
C LYS A 43 19.01 -1.54 -4.46
N ASP A 44 18.03 -1.59 -3.58
CA ASP A 44 17.17 -2.75 -3.38
C ASP A 44 16.05 -2.86 -4.42
N LEU A 45 15.78 -1.76 -5.17
CA LEU A 45 14.75 -1.73 -6.21
C LEU A 45 14.89 -2.87 -7.23
N ARG A 46 16.13 -3.16 -7.67
CA ARG A 46 16.40 -4.25 -8.62
C ARG A 46 16.13 -5.62 -8.03
N THR A 47 16.36 -5.80 -6.74
CA THR A 47 16.06 -7.04 -6.02
C THR A 47 14.56 -7.24 -5.94
N VAL A 48 13.81 -6.23 -5.51
CA VAL A 48 12.35 -6.27 -5.43
C VAL A 48 11.73 -6.50 -6.81
N ALA A 49 12.21 -5.84 -7.86
CA ALA A 49 11.75 -6.07 -9.23
C ALA A 49 11.96 -7.51 -9.69
N ARG A 50 13.09 -8.12 -9.33
CA ARG A 50 13.37 -9.54 -9.63
C ARG A 50 12.43 -10.47 -8.87
N GLU A 51 12.20 -10.22 -7.58
CA GLU A 51 11.28 -11.01 -6.78
C GLU A 51 9.83 -10.87 -7.27
N ALA A 52 9.40 -9.66 -7.67
CA ALA A 52 8.10 -9.45 -8.31
C ALA A 52 7.96 -10.25 -9.61
N GLY A 53 9.02 -10.30 -10.44
CA GLY A 53 9.03 -11.13 -11.64
C GLY A 53 8.90 -12.63 -11.35
N LYS A 54 9.63 -13.14 -10.34
CA LYS A 54 9.48 -14.53 -9.89
C LYS A 54 8.07 -14.80 -9.38
N GLN A 55 7.53 -13.89 -8.59
CA GLN A 55 6.19 -14.02 -8.05
C GLN A 55 5.12 -14.03 -9.15
N SER A 56 5.29 -13.25 -10.20
CA SER A 56 4.38 -13.27 -11.36
C SER A 56 4.35 -14.62 -12.06
N VAL A 57 5.49 -15.30 -12.20
CA VAL A 57 5.56 -16.67 -12.74
C VAL A 57 4.85 -17.64 -11.78
N TRP A 58 5.16 -17.56 -10.49
CA TRP A 58 4.53 -18.40 -9.48
C TRP A 58 2.99 -18.26 -9.47
N LEU A 59 2.48 -17.03 -9.57
CA LEU A 59 1.05 -16.76 -9.66
C LEU A 59 0.40 -17.45 -10.86
N ALA A 60 1.06 -17.40 -12.02
CA ALA A 60 0.59 -18.07 -13.23
C ALA A 60 0.60 -19.61 -13.09
N GLU A 61 1.64 -20.18 -12.50
CA GLU A 61 1.76 -21.62 -12.26
C GLU A 61 0.71 -22.15 -11.27
N HIS A 62 0.27 -21.32 -10.32
CA HIS A 62 -0.71 -21.67 -9.29
C HIS A 62 -2.14 -21.19 -9.62
N ASP A 63 -2.33 -20.63 -10.81
CA ASP A 63 -3.63 -20.08 -11.25
C ASP A 63 -4.22 -19.07 -10.22
N LEU A 64 -3.36 -18.31 -9.54
CA LEU A 64 -3.77 -17.26 -8.62
C LEU A 64 -3.92 -15.94 -9.37
N THR A 65 -5.09 -15.76 -9.94
CA THR A 65 -5.47 -14.62 -10.76
C THR A 65 -5.96 -13.43 -9.90
N PRO A 66 -5.94 -12.19 -10.42
CA PRO A 66 -6.39 -11.02 -9.66
C PRO A 66 -7.81 -11.11 -9.10
N ASP A 67 -8.73 -11.78 -9.79
CA ASP A 67 -10.11 -12.00 -9.34
C ASP A 67 -10.22 -12.91 -8.11
N LYS A 68 -9.18 -13.71 -7.83
CA LYS A 68 -9.08 -14.53 -6.61
C LYS A 68 -8.47 -13.77 -5.42
N ILE A 69 -7.83 -12.64 -5.69
CA ILE A 69 -7.17 -11.77 -4.71
C ILE A 69 -8.08 -10.61 -4.35
N VAL A 70 -8.58 -9.90 -5.38
CA VAL A 70 -9.32 -8.65 -5.23
C VAL A 70 -10.78 -8.95 -4.93
N THR A 71 -11.23 -8.58 -3.74
CA THR A 71 -12.59 -8.75 -3.25
C THR A 71 -13.11 -7.44 -2.65
N MET A 72 -14.38 -7.35 -2.31
CA MET A 72 -14.92 -6.19 -1.57
C MET A 72 -14.13 -5.92 -0.29
N LYS A 73 -13.75 -6.97 0.45
CA LYS A 73 -12.91 -6.85 1.66
C LYS A 73 -11.53 -6.23 1.36
N SER A 74 -10.91 -6.59 0.23
CA SER A 74 -9.64 -5.98 -0.19
C SER A 74 -9.79 -4.49 -0.46
N PHE A 75 -10.91 -4.07 -1.08
CA PHE A 75 -11.20 -2.66 -1.28
C PHE A 75 -11.51 -1.94 0.02
N GLU A 76 -12.24 -2.54 0.95
CA GLU A 76 -12.48 -1.96 2.27
C GLU A 76 -11.15 -1.73 3.01
N ASN A 77 -10.23 -2.70 2.97
CA ASN A 77 -8.87 -2.54 3.50
C ASN A 77 -8.13 -1.37 2.82
N ALA A 78 -8.17 -1.29 1.49
CA ALA A 78 -7.51 -0.20 0.76
C ALA A 78 -8.10 1.17 1.12
N ILE A 79 -9.42 1.28 1.28
CA ILE A 79 -10.10 2.52 1.69
C ILE A 79 -9.75 2.89 3.14
N MET A 80 -9.62 1.93 4.04
CA MET A 80 -9.16 2.18 5.42
C MET A 80 -7.71 2.69 5.44
N VAL A 81 -6.82 2.06 4.68
CA VAL A 81 -5.44 2.53 4.51
C VAL A 81 -5.41 3.92 3.89
N HIS A 82 -6.25 4.19 2.86
CA HIS A 82 -6.39 5.51 2.24
C HIS A 82 -6.72 6.59 3.26
N ALA A 83 -7.65 6.32 4.17
CA ALA A 83 -8.02 7.24 5.23
C ALA A 83 -6.84 7.48 6.21
N ALA A 84 -6.19 6.41 6.64
CA ALA A 84 -5.06 6.48 7.59
C ALA A 84 -3.86 7.28 7.05
N ILE A 85 -3.64 7.25 5.74
CA ILE A 85 -2.55 8.00 5.09
C ILE A 85 -2.95 9.39 4.60
N SER A 86 -4.23 9.79 4.71
CA SER A 86 -4.77 10.98 4.05
C SER A 86 -4.42 11.02 2.56
N GLY A 87 -4.76 9.94 1.86
CA GLY A 87 -4.43 9.74 0.45
C GLY A 87 -5.11 10.75 -0.49
N SER A 88 -4.62 10.81 -1.72
CA SER A 88 -5.17 11.69 -2.75
C SER A 88 -6.63 11.38 -3.06
N THR A 89 -7.47 12.40 -3.20
CA THR A 89 -8.87 12.27 -3.60
C THR A 89 -9.05 11.61 -4.98
N ASN A 90 -8.00 11.54 -5.79
CA ASN A 90 -8.04 10.81 -7.07
C ASN A 90 -8.31 9.30 -6.91
N SER A 91 -8.01 8.73 -5.75
CA SER A 91 -8.37 7.33 -5.46
C SER A 91 -9.88 7.10 -5.40
N LEU A 92 -10.68 8.15 -5.12
CA LEU A 92 -12.14 8.08 -5.20
C LEU A 92 -12.66 7.89 -6.64
N LEU A 93 -11.81 8.14 -7.64
CA LEU A 93 -12.09 7.82 -9.04
C LEU A 93 -11.48 6.46 -9.43
N HIS A 94 -10.24 6.22 -9.01
CA HIS A 94 -9.49 5.05 -9.46
C HIS A 94 -9.95 3.75 -8.79
N LEU A 95 -10.18 3.74 -7.48
CA LEU A 95 -10.61 2.51 -6.79
C LEU A 95 -11.98 2.02 -7.28
N PRO A 96 -13.03 2.86 -7.41
CA PRO A 96 -14.29 2.44 -8.02
C PRO A 96 -14.14 1.94 -9.47
N ALA A 97 -13.28 2.60 -10.26
CA ALA A 97 -13.03 2.17 -11.63
C ALA A 97 -12.41 0.77 -11.69
N ILE A 98 -11.40 0.51 -10.84
CA ILE A 98 -10.78 -0.81 -10.72
C ILE A 98 -11.80 -1.84 -10.19
N ALA A 99 -12.56 -1.50 -9.15
CA ALA A 99 -13.56 -2.39 -8.56
C ALA A 99 -14.60 -2.86 -9.60
N ARG A 100 -15.01 -1.97 -10.48
CA ARG A 100 -15.98 -2.25 -11.54
C ARG A 100 -15.50 -3.34 -12.51
N GLU A 101 -14.20 -3.44 -12.79
CA GLU A 101 -13.62 -4.51 -13.62
C GLU A 101 -13.79 -5.90 -12.96
N PHE A 102 -13.95 -5.94 -11.64
CA PHE A 102 -14.25 -7.16 -10.87
C PHE A 102 -15.74 -7.32 -10.54
N GLY A 103 -16.61 -6.48 -11.11
CA GLY A 103 -18.06 -6.51 -10.83
C GLY A 103 -18.41 -6.02 -9.41
N ILE A 104 -17.52 -5.29 -8.75
CA ILE A 104 -17.70 -4.74 -7.41
C ILE A 104 -18.11 -3.27 -7.52
N GLU A 105 -19.19 -2.90 -6.85
CA GLU A 105 -19.65 -1.52 -6.79
C GLU A 105 -19.17 -0.84 -5.52
N ILE A 106 -18.49 0.30 -5.67
CA ILE A 106 -18.03 1.17 -4.59
C ILE A 106 -18.50 2.58 -4.90
N ASP A 107 -19.21 3.16 -3.98
CA ASP A 107 -19.77 4.51 -4.05
C ASP A 107 -19.12 5.47 -3.04
N GLY A 108 -19.54 6.74 -3.07
CA GLY A 108 -19.07 7.76 -2.13
C GLY A 108 -19.47 7.47 -0.69
N ASP A 109 -20.63 6.85 -0.46
CA ASP A 109 -21.10 6.50 0.87
C ASP A 109 -20.25 5.42 1.52
N THR A 110 -19.74 4.49 0.72
CA THR A 110 -18.76 3.48 1.17
C THR A 110 -17.48 4.14 1.69
N PHE A 111 -16.93 5.12 0.95
CA PHE A 111 -15.77 5.89 1.40
C PHE A 111 -16.07 6.67 2.67
N ASP A 112 -17.19 7.42 2.71
CA ASP A 112 -17.56 8.22 3.87
C ASP A 112 -17.71 7.36 5.13
N ARG A 113 -18.41 6.24 5.02
CA ARG A 113 -18.62 5.29 6.13
C ARG A 113 -17.30 4.76 6.71
N LEU A 114 -16.38 4.32 5.84
CA LEU A 114 -15.10 3.75 6.25
C LEU A 114 -14.15 4.82 6.80
N HIS A 115 -14.06 5.98 6.13
CA HIS A 115 -13.21 7.08 6.56
C HIS A 115 -13.57 7.64 7.93
N ARG A 116 -14.85 7.65 8.31
CA ARG A 116 -15.28 8.11 9.64
C ARG A 116 -14.74 7.26 10.79
N GLY A 117 -14.43 5.99 10.53
CA GLY A 117 -13.84 5.07 11.51
C GLY A 117 -12.32 5.16 11.63
N ALA A 118 -11.64 5.80 10.69
CA ALA A 118 -10.19 5.83 10.62
C ALA A 118 -9.58 7.07 11.27
N HIS A 119 -8.34 6.93 11.73
CA HIS A 119 -7.52 8.04 12.22
C HIS A 119 -6.39 8.32 11.23
N TYR A 120 -6.07 9.62 11.02
CA TYR A 120 -4.91 10.04 10.25
C TYR A 120 -3.62 9.78 11.05
N LEU A 121 -2.68 9.06 10.43
CA LEU A 121 -1.45 8.60 11.09
C LEU A 121 -0.16 9.21 10.52
N LEU A 122 -0.19 9.79 9.32
CA LEU A 122 1.03 10.21 8.62
C LEU A 122 1.28 11.72 8.69
N ASN A 123 2.52 12.12 9.00
CA ASN A 123 3.00 13.50 8.92
C ASN A 123 3.76 13.74 7.59
N ILE A 124 3.12 13.40 6.45
CA ILE A 124 3.74 13.48 5.11
C ILE A 124 3.14 14.63 4.30
N ARG A 125 3.98 15.31 3.53
CA ARG A 125 3.56 16.39 2.60
C ARG A 125 2.48 15.88 1.63
N PRO A 126 1.48 16.72 1.26
CA PRO A 126 1.37 18.17 1.51
C PRO A 126 0.77 18.54 2.87
N ALA A 127 0.08 17.64 3.55
CA ALA A 127 -0.57 17.92 4.83
C ALA A 127 0.41 17.94 6.02
N GLY A 128 1.52 17.22 5.93
CA GLY A 128 2.55 17.12 6.94
C GLY A 128 3.88 17.76 6.53
N GLU A 129 4.91 17.48 7.31
CA GLU A 129 6.24 18.10 7.17
C GLU A 129 7.19 17.29 6.28
N TRP A 130 7.06 15.95 6.27
CA TRP A 130 8.08 15.06 5.74
C TRP A 130 7.82 14.63 4.29
N PRO A 131 8.87 14.44 3.48
CA PRO A 131 8.74 13.80 2.18
C PRO A 131 8.28 12.34 2.26
N ALA A 132 7.61 11.85 1.22
CA ALA A 132 7.06 10.49 1.18
C ALA A 132 8.09 9.36 1.37
N GLN A 133 9.37 9.60 1.07
CA GLN A 133 10.44 8.63 1.30
C GLN A 133 10.62 8.27 2.77
N PHE A 134 10.33 9.20 3.70
CA PHE A 134 10.40 8.90 5.14
C PHE A 134 9.30 7.92 5.55
N PHE A 135 8.15 7.98 4.92
CA PHE A 135 7.12 6.96 5.12
C PHE A 135 7.62 5.57 4.67
N TYR A 136 8.29 5.48 3.53
CA TYR A 136 8.90 4.21 3.10
C TYR A 136 9.92 3.69 4.12
N TYR A 137 10.81 4.56 4.63
CA TYR A 137 11.82 4.17 5.62
C TYR A 137 11.20 3.76 6.97
N ALA A 138 10.08 4.35 7.35
CA ALA A 138 9.30 3.96 8.53
C ALA A 138 8.50 2.65 8.34
N GLY A 139 8.73 1.92 7.25
CA GLY A 139 8.11 0.64 6.95
C GLY A 139 6.91 0.68 6.01
N GLY A 140 6.50 1.87 5.58
CA GLY A 140 5.49 2.04 4.53
C GLY A 140 4.12 1.42 4.85
N VAL A 141 3.51 0.82 3.83
CA VAL A 141 2.16 0.25 3.91
C VAL A 141 2.04 -0.83 4.99
N PRO A 142 2.99 -1.78 5.14
CA PRO A 142 2.88 -2.79 6.19
C PRO A 142 2.78 -2.21 7.60
N THR A 143 3.53 -1.15 7.91
CA THR A 143 3.47 -0.50 9.22
C THR A 143 2.10 0.13 9.48
N ILE A 144 1.54 0.84 8.49
CA ILE A 144 0.17 1.37 8.61
C ILE A 144 -0.83 0.23 8.82
N MET A 145 -0.72 -0.85 8.07
CA MET A 145 -1.63 -1.99 8.20
C MET A 145 -1.49 -2.71 9.55
N GLU A 146 -0.29 -2.80 10.12
CA GLU A 146 -0.10 -3.34 11.47
C GLU A 146 -0.75 -2.44 12.53
N GLU A 147 -0.63 -1.10 12.40
CA GLU A 147 -1.24 -0.14 13.32
C GLU A 147 -2.77 -0.16 13.31
N ILE A 148 -3.38 -0.35 12.14
CA ILE A 148 -4.84 -0.37 12.01
C ILE A 148 -5.40 -1.79 11.83
N LYS A 149 -4.65 -2.83 12.15
CA LYS A 149 -5.00 -4.23 11.82
C LYS A 149 -6.36 -4.67 12.38
N ASP A 150 -6.77 -4.15 13.52
CA ASP A 150 -8.05 -4.47 14.13
C ASP A 150 -9.25 -3.92 13.30
N MET A 151 -8.97 -3.03 12.34
CA MET A 151 -9.94 -2.43 11.43
C MET A 151 -9.89 -3.07 10.03
N LEU A 152 -9.00 -4.03 9.82
CA LEU A 152 -8.77 -4.67 8.52
C LEU A 152 -9.29 -6.10 8.45
N HIS A 153 -9.68 -6.51 7.26
CA HIS A 153 -9.97 -7.92 6.96
C HIS A 153 -8.64 -8.65 6.71
N LEU A 154 -8.17 -9.37 7.73
CA LEU A 154 -6.88 -10.07 7.68
C LEU A 154 -6.93 -11.37 6.88
N ASP A 155 -8.12 -11.86 6.56
CA ASP A 155 -8.37 -13.10 5.81
C ASP A 155 -8.31 -12.93 4.28
N VAL A 156 -8.09 -11.72 3.77
CA VAL A 156 -7.98 -11.47 2.33
C VAL A 156 -6.70 -12.06 1.74
N MET A 157 -6.83 -12.69 0.58
CA MET A 157 -5.70 -13.24 -0.17
C MET A 157 -4.84 -12.12 -0.78
N THR A 158 -3.55 -12.40 -0.95
CA THR A 158 -2.60 -11.47 -1.59
C THR A 158 -1.75 -12.18 -2.65
N VAL A 159 -1.02 -11.40 -3.44
CA VAL A 159 -0.09 -11.93 -4.46
C VAL A 159 1.00 -12.84 -3.91
N THR A 160 1.24 -12.86 -2.60
CA THR A 160 2.21 -13.79 -1.99
C THR A 160 1.70 -15.23 -1.90
N GLY A 161 0.41 -15.45 -2.18
CA GLY A 161 -0.27 -16.73 -1.94
C GLY A 161 -0.62 -16.96 -0.47
N LYS A 162 -0.48 -15.92 0.35
CA LYS A 162 -0.83 -15.89 1.77
C LYS A 162 -1.89 -14.82 2.01
N THR A 163 -2.57 -14.91 3.13
CA THR A 163 -3.48 -13.87 3.58
C THR A 163 -2.73 -12.62 4.04
N LEU A 164 -3.43 -11.50 4.15
CA LEU A 164 -2.87 -10.27 4.71
C LEU A 164 -2.32 -10.50 6.12
N GLY A 165 -3.10 -11.19 6.98
CA GLY A 165 -2.68 -11.49 8.34
C GLY A 165 -1.40 -12.32 8.40
N GLU A 166 -1.28 -13.35 7.56
CA GLU A 166 -0.07 -14.18 7.47
C GLU A 166 1.15 -13.35 7.01
N ASN A 167 0.98 -12.42 6.08
CA ASN A 167 2.06 -11.55 5.64
C ASN A 167 2.53 -10.61 6.76
N LEU A 168 1.62 -9.98 7.50
CA LEU A 168 1.96 -9.10 8.61
C LEU A 168 2.72 -9.86 9.72
N GLU A 169 2.25 -11.06 10.06
CA GLU A 169 2.93 -11.94 11.03
C GLU A 169 4.32 -12.39 10.56
N GLU A 170 4.49 -12.64 9.28
CA GLU A 170 5.79 -13.00 8.72
C GLU A 170 6.76 -11.81 8.76
N LEU A 171 6.30 -10.61 8.44
CA LEU A 171 7.10 -9.39 8.56
C LEU A 171 7.54 -9.14 10.01
N LYS A 172 6.67 -9.38 10.97
CA LYS A 172 6.99 -9.29 12.39
C LYS A 172 8.06 -10.30 12.79
N LYS A 173 7.92 -11.57 12.39
CA LYS A 173 8.89 -12.63 12.66
C LYS A 173 10.27 -12.37 12.04
N ASN A 174 10.30 -11.70 10.89
CA ASN A 174 11.54 -11.36 10.19
C ASN A 174 12.28 -10.14 10.77
N GLY A 175 11.72 -9.48 11.78
CA GLY A 175 12.26 -8.24 12.34
C GLY A 175 12.17 -7.06 11.36
N PHE A 176 11.15 -7.05 10.49
CA PHE A 176 10.94 -5.96 9.54
C PHE A 176 10.67 -4.65 10.27
N TYR A 177 9.78 -4.65 11.24
CA TYR A 177 9.40 -3.46 12.01
C TYR A 177 10.56 -2.95 12.87
N ASP A 178 11.35 -3.83 13.49
CA ASP A 178 12.52 -3.46 14.29
C ASP A 178 13.58 -2.71 13.47
N LYS A 179 13.71 -3.05 12.16
CA LYS A 179 14.60 -2.33 11.24
C LYS A 179 14.06 -0.96 10.88
N CYS A 180 12.74 -0.82 10.79
CA CYS A 180 12.09 0.45 10.46
C CYS A 180 12.19 1.44 11.62
N ASP A 181 12.03 0.98 12.85
CA ASP A 181 12.17 1.80 14.06
C ASP A 181 13.56 2.45 14.18
N SER A 182 14.58 1.86 13.57
CA SER A 182 15.93 2.43 13.55
C SER A 182 16.06 3.71 12.71
N TYR A 183 15.04 4.06 11.91
CA TYR A 183 14.98 5.28 11.10
C TYR A 183 14.13 6.39 11.73
N LEU A 184 13.46 6.12 12.83
CA LEU A 184 12.64 7.05 13.60
C LEU A 184 13.40 7.58 14.79
#